data_76119ff0832ca1f455eab25b161497b5
#
_entry.id   76119ff0832ca1f455eab25b161497b5
#
_cell.length_a   1.000
_cell.length_b   1.000
_cell.length_c   1.000
_cell.angle_alpha   90.00
_cell.angle_beta   90.00
_cell.angle_gamma   90.00
#
_symmetry.space_group_name_H-M   'P 1'
#
loop_
_entity.id
_entity.type
_entity.pdbx_description
1 polymer ?
#
loop_
_entity_poly.entity_id
_entity_poly.type
_entity_poly.pdbx_seq_one_letter_code
_entity_poly.pdbx_strand_id
1 'polypeptide(L)'
;MLGIQTTTDDSEGSVIEEKKIQVSEEKIIEMIKNFVGESKQKAPFFSALKYKGKPLYKHAREGKLIEKEPRDIKIYKILNIVVENAFVSFEISCSKGTYIRSIARDLGDKLGCGGHLVELVRLSQGKFELKDAKKVDDVQMSDLINMEDLSFLI
;
A
#
# COMPACT_ATOMS: atom_id res chain seq x y z
N MET A 1 -0.61 0.10 -11.05
CA MET A 1 -0.45 0.46 -12.48
C MET A 1 0.89 1.16 -12.63
N LEU A 2 1.65 0.81 -13.66
CA LEU A 2 2.91 1.45 -14.03
C LEU A 2 2.68 2.50 -15.14
N GLY A 3 3.64 3.37 -15.35
CA GLY A 3 3.61 4.39 -16.41
C GLY A 3 2.94 5.71 -16.02
N ILE A 4 2.27 5.79 -14.88
CA ILE A 4 1.57 6.99 -14.42
C ILE A 4 1.86 7.24 -12.94
N GLN A 5 2.25 8.47 -12.60
CA GLN A 5 2.32 8.95 -11.22
C GLN A 5 1.15 9.86 -10.89
N THR A 6 0.68 9.80 -9.65
CA THR A 6 -0.41 10.63 -9.15
C THR A 6 -0.03 11.35 -7.86
N THR A 7 -0.75 12.42 -7.54
CA THR A 7 -0.49 13.24 -6.34
C THR A 7 -0.68 12.50 -5.02
N THR A 8 -1.46 11.41 -5.00
CA THR A 8 -1.81 10.65 -3.80
C THR A 8 -1.17 9.27 -3.73
N ASP A 9 -0.36 8.89 -4.72
CA ASP A 9 0.19 7.55 -4.94
C ASP A 9 -0.91 6.49 -5.20
N ASP A 10 -2.16 6.90 -5.50
CA ASP A 10 -3.31 6.04 -5.85
C ASP A 10 -4.16 6.66 -6.98
N SER A 11 -5.20 5.95 -7.42
CA SER A 11 -6.07 6.36 -8.54
C SER A 11 -6.99 7.55 -8.24
N GLU A 12 -7.10 7.99 -6.98
CA GLU A 12 -7.91 9.16 -6.60
C GLU A 12 -7.16 10.49 -6.82
N GLY A 13 -5.83 10.42 -6.97
CA GLY A 13 -4.99 11.59 -7.20
C GLY A 13 -4.99 12.06 -8.65
N SER A 14 -4.70 13.36 -8.83
CA SER A 14 -4.45 13.90 -10.16
C SER A 14 -3.14 13.35 -10.74
N VAL A 15 -3.13 13.07 -12.03
CA VAL A 15 -1.91 12.65 -12.75
C VAL A 15 -0.90 13.80 -12.74
N ILE A 16 0.34 13.51 -12.34
CA ILE A 16 1.46 14.45 -12.33
C ILE A 16 2.52 14.13 -13.37
N GLU A 17 2.61 12.86 -13.77
CA GLU A 17 3.55 12.43 -14.81
C GLU A 17 3.07 11.17 -15.50
N GLU A 18 3.28 11.09 -16.81
CA GLU A 18 3.09 9.88 -17.63
C GLU A 18 4.38 9.54 -18.36
N LYS A 19 4.79 8.28 -18.29
CA LYS A 19 5.99 7.77 -18.98
C LYS A 19 5.70 6.43 -19.64
N LYS A 20 6.35 6.19 -20.77
CA LYS A 20 6.31 4.87 -21.43
C LYS A 20 7.03 3.84 -20.56
N ILE A 21 6.45 2.66 -20.45
CA ILE A 21 7.08 1.49 -19.84
C ILE A 21 8.05 0.91 -20.87
N GLN A 22 9.36 0.95 -20.56
CA GLN A 22 10.44 0.48 -21.43
C GLN A 22 11.23 -0.68 -20.81
N VAL A 23 10.54 -1.47 -19.98
CA VAL A 23 11.13 -2.62 -19.28
C VAL A 23 10.34 -3.87 -19.59
N SER A 24 11.02 -5.04 -19.58
CA SER A 24 10.36 -6.32 -19.82
C SER A 24 9.57 -6.78 -18.59
N GLU A 25 8.64 -7.70 -18.82
CA GLU A 25 7.85 -8.33 -17.76
C GLU A 25 8.74 -9.03 -16.72
N GLU A 26 9.78 -9.73 -17.16
CA GLU A 26 10.75 -10.41 -16.28
C GLU A 26 11.43 -9.42 -15.34
N LYS A 27 11.78 -8.22 -15.87
CA LYS A 27 12.41 -7.17 -15.05
C LYS A 27 11.44 -6.58 -14.02
N ILE A 28 10.18 -6.44 -14.36
CA ILE A 28 9.13 -6.01 -13.43
C ILE A 28 8.99 -7.05 -12.30
N ILE A 29 8.88 -8.33 -12.65
CA ILE A 29 8.75 -9.44 -11.69
C ILE A 29 9.98 -9.51 -10.76
N GLU A 30 11.19 -9.41 -11.33
CA GLU A 30 12.44 -9.36 -10.55
C GLU A 30 12.41 -8.20 -9.54
N MET A 31 12.04 -7.00 -9.99
CA MET A 31 12.01 -5.81 -9.14
C MET A 31 11.00 -5.96 -8.00
N ILE A 32 9.84 -6.56 -8.26
CA ILE A 32 8.83 -6.83 -7.22
C ILE A 32 9.37 -7.80 -6.18
N LYS A 33 10.03 -8.88 -6.59
CA LYS A 33 10.64 -9.86 -5.67
C LYS A 33 11.71 -9.21 -4.78
N ASN A 34 12.41 -8.19 -5.26
CA ASN A 34 13.44 -7.47 -4.51
C ASN A 34 12.87 -6.59 -3.37
N PHE A 35 11.56 -6.43 -3.26
CA PHE A 35 10.95 -5.78 -2.10
C PHE A 35 10.87 -6.69 -0.87
N VAL A 36 11.03 -8.01 -1.01
CA VAL A 36 10.99 -8.94 0.12
C VAL A 36 12.19 -8.68 1.03
N GLY A 37 11.93 -8.61 2.33
CA GLY A 37 12.94 -8.34 3.34
C GLY A 37 12.68 -7.06 4.13
N GLU A 38 13.69 -6.61 4.84
CA GLU A 38 13.67 -5.38 5.62
C GLU A 38 14.12 -4.19 4.77
N SER A 39 13.42 -3.10 4.88
CA SER A 39 13.73 -1.87 4.14
C SER A 39 13.16 -0.64 4.84
N LYS A 40 13.53 0.54 4.34
CA LYS A 40 12.97 1.83 4.79
C LYS A 40 11.98 2.33 3.75
N GLN A 41 10.82 2.80 4.21
CA GLN A 41 9.76 3.33 3.36
C GLN A 41 9.40 4.76 3.73
N LYS A 42 9.33 5.65 2.75
CA LYS A 42 8.72 6.96 2.89
C LYS A 42 7.20 6.84 2.82
N ALA A 43 6.52 7.37 3.83
CA ALA A 43 5.06 7.41 3.83
C ALA A 43 4.53 8.36 2.75
N PRO A 44 3.32 8.09 2.20
CA PRO A 44 2.69 9.04 1.29
C PRO A 44 2.31 10.33 2.01
N PHE A 45 2.30 11.46 1.30
CA PHE A 45 1.88 12.75 1.85
C PHE A 45 0.43 12.72 2.35
N PHE A 46 -0.43 11.98 1.68
CA PHE A 46 -1.82 11.78 2.06
C PHE A 46 -1.98 10.59 3.01
N SER A 47 -1.44 10.73 4.22
CA SER A 47 -1.53 9.69 5.27
C SER A 47 -2.05 10.24 6.59
N ALA A 48 -2.47 9.33 7.48
CA ALA A 48 -2.92 9.67 8.84
C ALA A 48 -1.78 9.95 9.83
N LEU A 49 -0.52 9.85 9.41
CA LEU A 49 0.62 10.20 10.24
C LEU A 49 0.53 11.66 10.69
N LYS A 50 0.86 11.92 11.94
CA LYS A 50 0.76 13.26 12.50
C LYS A 50 2.09 14.03 12.39
N TYR A 51 1.99 15.32 12.07
CA TYR A 51 3.04 16.31 12.20
C TYR A 51 2.50 17.48 13.01
N LYS A 52 3.18 17.83 14.13
CA LYS A 52 2.72 18.87 15.06
C LYS A 52 1.23 18.72 15.44
N GLY A 53 0.82 17.48 15.77
CA GLY A 53 -0.55 17.17 16.20
C GLY A 53 -1.59 17.02 15.07
N LYS A 54 -1.30 17.46 13.83
CA LYS A 54 -2.22 17.43 12.69
C LYS A 54 -1.84 16.33 11.69
N PRO A 55 -2.79 15.53 11.15
CA PRO A 55 -2.49 14.51 10.14
C PRO A 55 -1.88 15.09 8.86
N LEU A 56 -0.96 14.34 8.23
CA LEU A 56 -0.28 14.75 6.99
C LEU A 56 -1.27 15.05 5.86
N TYR A 57 -2.33 14.25 5.69
CA TYR A 57 -3.33 14.48 4.64
C TYR A 57 -4.02 15.86 4.78
N LYS A 58 -4.17 16.40 6.01
CA LYS A 58 -4.72 17.75 6.20
C LYS A 58 -3.73 18.83 5.76
N HIS A 59 -2.43 18.61 6.00
CA HIS A 59 -1.39 19.52 5.52
C HIS A 59 -1.30 19.46 3.98
N ALA A 60 -1.35 18.27 3.40
CA ALA A 60 -1.29 18.10 1.95
C ALA A 60 -2.46 18.78 1.22
N ARG A 61 -3.69 18.72 1.78
CA ARG A 61 -4.85 19.45 1.25
C ARG A 61 -4.70 20.97 1.32
N GLU A 62 -3.86 21.48 2.22
CA GLU A 62 -3.49 22.90 2.32
C GLU A 62 -2.28 23.26 1.43
N GLY A 63 -1.85 22.34 0.55
CA GLY A 63 -0.69 22.53 -0.32
C GLY A 63 0.67 22.38 0.39
N LYS A 64 0.69 21.91 1.64
CA LYS A 64 1.91 21.71 2.42
C LYS A 64 2.32 20.24 2.41
N LEU A 65 3.24 19.88 1.53
CA LEU A 65 3.79 18.52 1.44
C LEU A 65 4.90 18.38 2.50
N ILE A 66 4.61 17.63 3.56
CA ILE A 66 5.55 17.41 4.68
C ILE A 66 6.11 16.00 4.57
N GLU A 67 7.39 15.90 4.27
CA GLU A 67 8.10 14.63 4.33
C GLU A 67 8.32 14.19 5.77
N LYS A 68 8.15 12.90 6.01
CA LYS A 68 8.52 12.24 7.26
C LYS A 68 9.73 11.35 7.02
N GLU A 69 10.53 11.21 8.08
CA GLU A 69 11.63 10.25 8.06
C GLU A 69 11.14 8.86 7.62
N PRO A 70 11.91 8.18 6.75
CA PRO A 70 11.59 6.82 6.35
C PRO A 70 11.48 5.90 7.56
N ARG A 71 10.52 4.97 7.51
CA ARG A 71 10.26 4.01 8.58
C ARG A 71 10.71 2.62 8.17
N ASP A 72 11.19 1.87 9.13
CA ASP A 72 11.49 0.46 8.91
C ASP A 72 10.20 -0.31 8.66
N ILE A 73 10.19 -1.06 7.57
CA ILE A 73 9.14 -1.98 7.18
C ILE A 73 9.76 -3.33 6.88
N LYS A 74 8.92 -4.37 6.95
CA LYS A 74 9.31 -5.72 6.53
C LYS A 74 8.27 -6.30 5.61
N ILE A 75 8.68 -6.73 4.43
CA ILE A 75 7.86 -7.51 3.52
C ILE A 75 8.25 -8.95 3.70
N TYR A 76 7.31 -9.76 4.20
CA TYR A 76 7.56 -11.17 4.51
C TYR A 76 7.50 -12.03 3.27
N LYS A 77 6.57 -11.72 2.34
CA LYS A 77 6.29 -12.55 1.18
C LYS A 77 5.54 -11.78 0.11
N ILE A 78 5.83 -12.09 -1.15
CA ILE A 78 5.07 -11.65 -2.32
C ILE A 78 4.77 -12.88 -3.17
N LEU A 79 3.51 -13.03 -3.59
CA LEU A 79 2.99 -14.17 -4.35
C LEU A 79 2.10 -13.73 -5.49
N ASN A 80 1.78 -14.67 -6.38
CA ASN A 80 0.77 -14.51 -7.44
C ASN A 80 1.00 -13.25 -8.27
N ILE A 81 2.27 -13.00 -8.64
CA ILE A 81 2.62 -11.82 -9.45
C ILE A 81 2.14 -12.05 -10.88
N VAL A 82 1.29 -11.16 -11.37
CA VAL A 82 0.79 -11.13 -12.74
C VAL A 82 1.06 -9.75 -13.32
N VAL A 83 1.61 -9.71 -14.52
CA VAL A 83 1.87 -8.48 -15.28
C VAL A 83 1.03 -8.51 -16.55
N GLU A 84 0.15 -7.55 -16.70
CA GLU A 84 -0.71 -7.40 -17.88
C GLU A 84 -0.59 -5.97 -18.42
N ASN A 85 0.23 -5.76 -19.42
CA ASN A 85 0.54 -4.43 -19.95
C ASN A 85 1.08 -3.49 -18.86
N ALA A 86 0.32 -2.44 -18.51
CA ALA A 86 0.66 -1.49 -17.46
C ALA A 86 0.18 -1.93 -16.06
N PHE A 87 -0.66 -2.93 -15.97
CA PHE A 87 -1.22 -3.42 -14.71
C PHE A 87 -0.34 -4.52 -14.12
N VAL A 88 -0.10 -4.40 -12.83
CA VAL A 88 0.66 -5.39 -12.07
C VAL A 88 -0.14 -5.73 -10.83
N SER A 89 -0.47 -6.98 -10.65
CA SER A 89 -1.15 -7.50 -9.46
C SER A 89 -0.27 -8.51 -8.72
N PHE A 90 -0.35 -8.52 -7.41
CA PHE A 90 0.32 -9.49 -6.55
C PHE A 90 -0.30 -9.50 -5.17
N GLU A 91 -0.09 -10.59 -4.45
CA GLU A 91 -0.38 -10.67 -3.03
C GLU A 91 0.87 -10.33 -2.22
N ILE A 92 0.71 -9.54 -1.16
CA ILE A 92 1.81 -9.11 -0.31
C ILE A 92 1.49 -9.33 1.17
N SER A 93 2.42 -9.97 1.88
CA SER A 93 2.41 -10.06 3.35
C SER A 93 3.48 -9.15 3.92
N CYS A 94 3.10 -8.22 4.80
CA CYS A 94 4.00 -7.19 5.28
C CYS A 94 3.72 -6.80 6.74
N SER A 95 4.67 -6.10 7.36
CA SER A 95 4.55 -5.57 8.70
C SER A 95 3.47 -4.49 8.81
N LYS A 96 2.97 -4.26 10.02
CA LYS A 96 2.08 -3.13 10.31
C LYS A 96 2.73 -1.80 9.93
N GLY A 97 1.93 -0.89 9.41
CA GLY A 97 2.40 0.45 9.00
C GLY A 97 3.03 0.52 7.61
N THR A 98 3.13 -0.60 6.88
CA THR A 98 3.53 -0.59 5.47
C THR A 98 2.44 0.04 4.62
N TYR A 99 2.80 1.02 3.80
CA TYR A 99 1.91 1.67 2.84
C TYR A 99 2.03 1.02 1.47
N ILE A 100 0.97 0.33 1.02
CA ILE A 100 0.97 -0.33 -0.29
C ILE A 100 1.02 0.69 -1.43
N ARG A 101 0.44 1.88 -1.24
CA ARG A 101 0.59 3.01 -2.18
C ARG A 101 2.04 3.38 -2.40
N SER A 102 2.84 3.44 -1.34
CA SER A 102 4.28 3.70 -1.46
C SER A 102 5.02 2.55 -2.15
N ILE A 103 4.59 1.27 -1.99
CA ILE A 103 5.17 0.16 -2.76
C ILE A 103 4.92 0.34 -4.25
N ALA A 104 3.71 0.76 -4.65
CA ALA A 104 3.38 1.01 -6.06
C ALA A 104 4.22 2.17 -6.64
N ARG A 105 4.32 3.30 -5.93
CA ARG A 105 5.18 4.42 -6.30
C ARG A 105 6.65 3.98 -6.41
N ASP A 106 7.19 3.36 -5.35
CA ASP A 106 8.60 2.99 -5.28
C ASP A 106 8.96 1.94 -6.35
N LEU A 107 8.03 1.06 -6.75
CA LEU A 107 8.20 0.15 -7.88
C LEU A 107 8.34 0.94 -9.19
N GLY A 108 7.40 1.86 -9.45
CA GLY A 108 7.44 2.70 -10.65
C GLY A 108 8.69 3.57 -10.73
N ASP A 109 9.15 4.13 -9.59
CA ASP A 109 10.38 4.91 -9.50
C ASP A 109 11.63 4.05 -9.82
N LYS A 110 11.72 2.84 -9.24
CA LYS A 110 12.82 1.88 -9.50
C LYS A 110 12.87 1.42 -10.96
N LEU A 111 11.71 1.33 -11.62
CA LEU A 111 11.60 0.99 -13.04
C LEU A 111 11.76 2.21 -13.96
N GLY A 112 11.82 3.42 -13.41
CA GLY A 112 11.98 4.68 -14.13
C GLY A 112 10.76 5.17 -14.89
N CYS A 113 9.61 4.49 -14.75
CA CYS A 113 8.37 4.82 -15.48
C CYS A 113 7.27 5.46 -14.62
N GLY A 114 7.44 5.50 -13.30
CA GLY A 114 6.38 5.90 -12.39
C GLY A 114 5.34 4.80 -12.15
N GLY A 115 4.55 4.96 -11.09
CA GLY A 115 3.52 4.00 -10.74
C GLY A 115 2.62 4.50 -9.61
N HIS A 116 1.40 3.98 -9.55
CA HIS A 116 0.43 4.26 -8.50
C HIS A 116 -0.45 3.04 -8.21
N LEU A 117 -1.08 3.03 -7.05
CA LEU A 117 -2.00 1.99 -6.64
C LEU A 117 -3.39 2.23 -7.26
N VAL A 118 -3.95 1.22 -7.93
CA VAL A 118 -5.30 1.28 -8.52
C VAL A 118 -6.32 0.64 -7.60
N GLU A 119 -5.99 -0.54 -7.08
CA GLU A 119 -6.90 -1.32 -6.24
C GLU A 119 -6.15 -1.99 -5.10
N LEU A 120 -6.79 -2.10 -3.94
CA LEU A 120 -6.25 -2.78 -2.78
C LEU A 120 -7.34 -3.55 -2.04
N VAL A 121 -7.13 -4.84 -1.88
CA VAL A 121 -7.97 -5.70 -1.04
C VAL A 121 -7.15 -6.19 0.15
N ARG A 122 -7.64 -5.98 1.37
CA ARG A 122 -7.03 -6.53 2.57
C ARG A 122 -7.56 -7.95 2.81
N LEU A 123 -6.72 -8.95 2.59
CA LEU A 123 -7.10 -10.35 2.75
C LEU A 123 -7.09 -10.81 4.21
N SER A 124 -6.18 -10.25 5.04
CA SER A 124 -6.10 -10.57 6.45
C SER A 124 -5.45 -9.48 7.29
N GLN A 125 -5.70 -9.49 8.58
CA GLN A 125 -4.99 -8.70 9.58
C GLN A 125 -4.89 -9.48 10.88
N GLY A 126 -3.67 -9.95 11.24
CA GLY A 126 -3.48 -10.88 12.33
C GLY A 126 -4.23 -12.18 12.08
N LYS A 127 -5.14 -12.54 12.98
CA LYS A 127 -5.99 -13.73 12.87
C LYS A 127 -7.31 -13.50 12.11
N PHE A 128 -7.64 -12.26 11.77
CA PHE A 128 -8.85 -11.95 11.03
C PHE A 128 -8.61 -12.11 9.53
N GLU A 129 -9.46 -12.88 8.87
CA GLU A 129 -9.41 -13.12 7.43
C GLU A 129 -10.65 -12.53 6.74
N LEU A 130 -10.47 -12.06 5.51
CA LEU A 130 -11.56 -11.46 4.72
C LEU A 130 -12.73 -12.45 4.49
N LYS A 131 -12.42 -13.73 4.34
CA LYS A 131 -13.46 -14.77 4.14
C LYS A 131 -14.45 -14.87 5.32
N ASP A 132 -14.01 -14.46 6.53
CA ASP A 132 -14.82 -14.51 7.75
C ASP A 132 -15.49 -13.16 8.05
N ALA A 133 -15.22 -12.14 7.20
CA ALA A 133 -15.79 -10.81 7.37
C ALA A 133 -17.26 -10.78 6.92
N LYS A 134 -18.08 -10.03 7.67
CA LYS A 134 -19.47 -9.74 7.32
C LYS A 134 -19.62 -8.29 6.86
N LYS A 135 -20.61 -8.03 6.01
CA LYS A 135 -21.02 -6.66 5.72
C LYS A 135 -21.61 -6.04 6.97
N VAL A 136 -21.47 -4.74 7.14
CA VAL A 136 -21.93 -4.02 8.33
C VAL A 136 -23.42 -4.26 8.58
N ASP A 137 -24.24 -4.31 7.54
CA ASP A 137 -25.69 -4.53 7.64
C ASP A 137 -26.07 -5.97 8.02
N ASP A 138 -25.14 -6.93 7.89
CA ASP A 138 -25.35 -8.35 8.18
C ASP A 138 -24.83 -8.74 9.58
N VAL A 139 -24.24 -7.79 10.35
CA VAL A 139 -23.67 -8.05 11.67
C VAL A 139 -24.79 -8.23 12.70
N GLN A 140 -24.70 -9.31 13.49
CA GLN A 140 -25.64 -9.65 14.58
C GLN A 140 -24.91 -9.64 15.94
N MET A 141 -25.69 -9.60 17.04
CA MET A 141 -25.13 -9.66 18.39
C MET A 141 -24.29 -10.93 18.65
N SER A 142 -24.62 -12.03 17.99
CA SER A 142 -23.85 -13.29 18.06
C SER A 142 -22.47 -13.21 17.40
N ASP A 143 -22.21 -12.19 16.60
CA ASP A 143 -20.93 -11.99 15.93
C ASP A 143 -19.93 -11.19 16.78
N LEU A 144 -20.40 -10.68 17.93
CA LEU A 144 -19.53 -9.96 18.85
C LEU A 144 -18.58 -10.93 19.57
N ILE A 145 -17.30 -10.58 19.51
CA ILE A 145 -16.23 -11.33 20.17
C ILE A 145 -16.00 -10.70 21.54
N ASN A 146 -15.95 -11.52 22.60
CA ASN A 146 -15.63 -11.02 23.94
C ASN A 146 -14.21 -10.46 23.98
N MET A 147 -14.01 -9.40 24.79
CA MET A 147 -12.69 -8.77 24.96
C MET A 147 -11.64 -9.77 25.48
N GLU A 148 -12.03 -10.75 26.28
CA GLU A 148 -11.15 -11.81 26.80
C GLU A 148 -10.59 -12.70 25.68
N ASP A 149 -11.41 -12.96 24.65
CA ASP A 149 -11.02 -13.75 23.48
C ASP A 149 -10.09 -12.98 22.53
N LEU A 150 -9.91 -11.66 22.72
CA LEU A 150 -9.06 -10.79 21.92
C LEU A 150 -7.63 -10.64 22.49
N SER A 151 -7.24 -11.41 23.49
CA SER A 151 -5.91 -11.37 24.13
C SER A 151 -4.74 -11.51 23.13
N PHE A 152 -5.00 -12.03 21.93
CA PHE A 152 -4.03 -12.16 20.84
C PHE A 152 -3.77 -10.84 20.08
N LEU A 153 -4.49 -9.76 20.40
CA LEU A 153 -4.32 -8.43 19.76
C LEU A 153 -3.35 -7.51 20.51
N ILE A 154 -2.90 -7.93 21.68
CA ILE A 154 -2.02 -7.17 22.58
C ILE A 154 -0.54 -7.52 22.34
#